data_49a1cc7c2b896525d11bea8e9eb96eb9
#
_entry.id   49a1cc7c2b896525d11bea8e9eb96eb9
#
_cell.length_a   1.000
_cell.length_b   1.000
_cell.length_c   1.000
_cell.angle_alpha   90.00
_cell.angle_beta   90.00
_cell.angle_gamma   90.00
#
_symmetry.space_group_name_H-M   'P 1'
#
loop_
_entity.id
_entity.type
_entity.pdbx_description
1 polymer ?
#
loop_
_entity_poly.entity_id
_entity_poly.type
_entity_poly.pdbx_seq_one_letter_code
_entity_poly.pdbx_strand_id
1 'polypeptide(L)'
;MSRYSLCAPSPSIKSVSTGAPYPSALRASALAVALLLAASHGHAESKFTDPEDSAFDLSSLLLTHSGVLPVPTLITEPAVGYGLGLGLLYFSLPKKSADAPDDSKAPPNITGLGGFATGTHSWGAGLMHFHTWDDDHIRYLGVVGKVGLHLNYYGIQNQPRAYQLDGIAVVQQVLFRIGNSHWYVGPRYTFFDADTRFDASIPAGIRQFEKDQRVAKGGVVVDYDTRDNMFYPSSGTYAELEADLARGGLGSSTNFQEQTARGYQWIPLSKSWVLGLRADTGFSQGNIPFFAQPYVSLRGVSDAKFQDSNQLTAEAEIRWNVTPRWSVLGFGGAGKAYGHLHSFSDAPTAFGFGTGFRYLLARKLGVTMGIDVAHGPGQNAFYVQVGSAWR
;
A
#
# COMPACT_ATOMS: atom_id res chain seq x y z
N MET A 1 19.13 -69.71 -14.04
CA MET A 1 19.58 -70.26 -12.75
C MET A 1 20.08 -69.11 -11.92
N SER A 2 19.63 -68.74 -10.81
CA SER A 2 18.86 -69.25 -9.70
C SER A 2 18.20 -68.07 -9.00
N ARG A 3 16.99 -68.23 -8.55
CA ARG A 3 16.21 -67.32 -7.71
C ARG A 3 16.83 -67.24 -6.28
N TYR A 4 16.75 -66.06 -5.64
CA TYR A 4 16.43 -65.95 -4.23
C TYR A 4 15.65 -64.69 -3.94
N SER A 5 14.42 -64.92 -3.54
CA SER A 5 13.50 -64.01 -2.92
C SER A 5 13.85 -63.88 -1.42
N LEU A 6 13.94 -62.64 -0.87
CA LEU A 6 13.86 -62.38 0.54
C LEU A 6 12.93 -61.21 0.82
N CYS A 7 11.80 -61.61 1.35
CA CYS A 7 10.80 -60.73 1.99
C CYS A 7 11.39 -60.12 3.26
N ALA A 8 11.27 -58.81 3.43
CA ALA A 8 11.48 -58.14 4.73
C ALA A 8 10.26 -57.25 5.02
N PRO A 9 9.83 -57.16 6.29
CA PRO A 9 8.53 -56.63 6.67
C PRO A 9 8.50 -55.13 6.68
N SER A 10 7.34 -54.56 6.29
CA SER A 10 6.99 -53.14 6.41
C SER A 10 6.83 -52.69 7.86
N PRO A 11 7.40 -51.57 8.27
CA PRO A 11 7.03 -50.97 9.57
C PRO A 11 5.72 -50.22 9.43
N SER A 12 4.76 -50.55 10.30
CA SER A 12 3.52 -49.83 10.49
C SER A 12 3.80 -48.42 11.07
N ILE A 13 3.47 -47.40 10.28
CA ILE A 13 3.47 -46.01 10.75
C ILE A 13 2.18 -45.81 11.53
N LYS A 14 2.26 -45.73 12.85
CA LYS A 14 1.19 -45.22 13.71
C LYS A 14 0.98 -43.72 13.40
N SER A 15 -0.20 -43.36 12.96
CA SER A 15 -0.65 -41.98 12.83
C SER A 15 -0.72 -41.35 14.23
N VAL A 16 0.20 -40.48 14.53
CA VAL A 16 0.09 -39.57 15.70
C VAL A 16 -0.68 -38.33 15.20
N SER A 17 -1.95 -38.26 15.58
CA SER A 17 -2.77 -37.06 15.42
C SER A 17 -2.33 -36.05 16.50
N THR A 18 -1.43 -35.14 16.16
CA THR A 18 -1.21 -33.93 16.94
C THR A 18 -2.16 -32.86 16.46
N GLY A 19 -3.32 -32.76 17.11
CA GLY A 19 -4.17 -31.60 17.04
C GLY A 19 -3.44 -30.41 17.68
N ALA A 20 -2.86 -29.55 16.85
CA ALA A 20 -2.41 -28.25 17.29
C ALA A 20 -3.63 -27.36 17.53
N PRO A 21 -3.76 -26.69 18.69
CA PRO A 21 -4.85 -25.75 18.91
C PRO A 21 -4.60 -24.53 18.01
N TYR A 22 -5.59 -24.21 17.16
CA TYR A 22 -5.60 -22.95 16.41
C TYR A 22 -5.51 -21.77 17.38
N PRO A 23 -4.61 -20.79 17.12
CA PRO A 23 -4.39 -19.71 18.06
C PRO A 23 -5.65 -18.84 18.18
N SER A 24 -5.93 -18.46 19.42
CA SER A 24 -7.04 -17.62 19.87
C SER A 24 -7.10 -16.20 19.27
N ALA A 25 -6.19 -15.86 18.39
CA ALA A 25 -6.10 -14.57 17.70
C ALA A 25 -7.31 -14.27 16.78
N LEU A 26 -7.92 -15.29 16.15
CA LEU A 26 -9.13 -15.12 15.32
C LEU A 26 -10.38 -14.71 16.13
N ARG A 27 -10.41 -15.05 17.43
CA ARG A 27 -11.53 -14.66 18.31
C ARG A 27 -11.42 -13.22 18.82
N ALA A 28 -10.19 -12.70 18.96
CA ALA A 28 -9.98 -11.31 19.39
C ALA A 28 -10.30 -10.30 18.27
N SER A 29 -10.02 -10.64 17.02
CA SER A 29 -10.31 -9.76 15.87
C SER A 29 -11.80 -9.67 15.57
N ALA A 30 -12.55 -10.78 15.72
CA ALA A 30 -14.01 -10.78 15.57
C ALA A 30 -14.70 -10.00 16.70
N LEU A 31 -14.14 -10.00 17.92
CA LEU A 31 -14.68 -9.24 19.05
C LEU A 31 -14.44 -7.73 18.91
N ALA A 32 -13.34 -7.28 18.34
CA ALA A 32 -13.06 -5.87 18.10
C ALA A 32 -13.99 -5.26 17.04
N VAL A 33 -14.29 -6.02 15.99
CA VAL A 33 -15.28 -5.61 14.96
C VAL A 33 -16.70 -5.67 15.52
N ALA A 34 -17.04 -6.66 16.35
CA ALA A 34 -18.35 -6.79 16.99
C ALA A 34 -18.61 -5.71 18.06
N LEU A 35 -17.58 -5.27 18.79
CA LEU A 35 -17.70 -4.16 19.76
C LEU A 35 -17.94 -2.81 19.10
N LEU A 36 -17.45 -2.58 17.88
CA LEU A 36 -17.77 -1.40 17.09
C LEU A 36 -19.20 -1.40 16.55
N LEU A 37 -19.84 -2.56 16.40
CA LEU A 37 -21.22 -2.73 15.90
C LEU A 37 -22.28 -2.74 17.01
N ALA A 38 -21.92 -2.95 18.27
CA ALA A 38 -22.86 -3.15 19.38
C ALA A 38 -23.25 -1.86 20.15
N ALA A 39 -22.72 -0.69 19.78
CA ALA A 39 -22.90 0.54 20.54
C ALA A 39 -24.09 1.42 20.11
N SER A 40 -25.15 0.87 19.53
CA SER A 40 -26.29 1.67 19.03
C SER A 40 -27.63 1.31 19.62
N HIS A 41 -27.90 1.66 20.88
CA HIS A 41 -29.26 1.80 21.39
C HIS A 41 -29.33 2.89 22.49
N GLY A 42 -29.39 4.12 22.07
CA GLY A 42 -29.65 5.26 22.95
C GLY A 42 -30.09 6.49 22.14
N HIS A 43 -31.28 7.00 22.37
CA HIS A 43 -31.83 8.21 21.73
C HIS A 43 -31.19 9.50 22.28
N ALA A 44 -29.88 9.68 22.06
CA ALA A 44 -29.26 10.97 21.98
C ALA A 44 -28.86 11.14 20.51
N GLU A 45 -28.92 12.33 19.93
CA GLU A 45 -28.35 12.56 18.58
C GLU A 45 -26.93 12.03 18.59
N SER A 46 -26.76 10.83 18.09
CA SER A 46 -25.50 10.11 18.18
C SER A 46 -24.53 10.78 17.20
N LYS A 47 -23.40 11.26 17.69
CA LYS A 47 -22.29 11.75 16.85
C LYS A 47 -21.78 10.71 15.84
N PHE A 48 -22.32 9.50 15.91
CA PHE A 48 -22.00 8.33 15.09
C PHE A 48 -23.10 7.92 14.12
N THR A 49 -24.13 8.77 13.94
CA THR A 49 -25.27 8.47 13.07
C THR A 49 -25.43 9.59 12.05
N ASP A 50 -25.55 9.23 10.78
CA ASP A 50 -25.84 10.19 9.71
C ASP A 50 -27.33 10.56 9.76
N PRO A 51 -27.69 11.86 9.82
CA PRO A 51 -29.09 12.29 9.84
C PRO A 51 -29.86 11.98 8.55
N GLU A 52 -29.18 11.72 7.41
CA GLU A 52 -29.85 11.45 6.13
C GLU A 52 -30.35 10.00 5.98
N ASP A 53 -29.55 9.03 6.47
CA ASP A 53 -29.87 7.60 6.28
C ASP A 53 -29.91 6.80 7.58
N SER A 54 -29.69 7.46 8.73
CA SER A 54 -29.63 6.86 10.08
C SER A 54 -28.59 5.72 10.20
N ALA A 55 -27.65 5.63 9.27
CA ALA A 55 -26.56 4.65 9.30
C ALA A 55 -25.39 5.13 10.15
N PHE A 56 -24.54 4.19 10.56
CA PHE A 56 -23.29 4.51 11.26
C PHE A 56 -22.38 5.37 10.38
N ASP A 57 -21.94 6.52 10.90
CA ASP A 57 -21.14 7.49 10.17
C ASP A 57 -20.21 8.25 11.11
N LEU A 58 -18.95 8.40 10.72
CA LEU A 58 -17.94 9.12 11.47
C LEU A 58 -17.70 10.55 10.98
N SER A 59 -18.45 11.05 10.00
CA SER A 59 -18.24 12.40 9.45
C SER A 59 -18.28 13.48 10.50
N SER A 60 -19.26 13.42 11.42
CA SER A 60 -19.39 14.41 12.50
C SER A 60 -18.20 14.36 13.47
N LEU A 61 -17.72 13.17 13.80
CA LEU A 61 -16.54 12.97 14.65
C LEU A 61 -15.27 13.51 13.97
N LEU A 62 -15.06 13.15 12.71
CA LEU A 62 -13.83 13.47 11.97
C LEU A 62 -13.74 14.95 11.57
N LEU A 63 -14.88 15.62 11.37
CA LEU A 63 -14.95 17.03 10.99
C LEU A 63 -14.97 17.99 12.19
N THR A 64 -15.22 17.50 13.40
CA THR A 64 -15.04 18.30 14.62
C THR A 64 -13.57 18.30 15.03
N HIS A 65 -13.07 19.39 15.61
CA HIS A 65 -11.63 19.63 15.92
C HIS A 65 -10.93 18.58 16.81
N SER A 66 -11.57 17.48 17.14
CA SER A 66 -11.05 16.40 17.98
C SER A 66 -11.14 15.01 17.34
N GLY A 67 -11.51 14.92 16.06
CA GLY A 67 -11.75 13.63 15.42
C GLY A 67 -10.48 12.96 14.94
N VAL A 68 -10.09 11.87 15.60
CA VAL A 68 -9.03 10.97 15.16
C VAL A 68 -9.67 9.66 14.71
N LEU A 69 -9.34 9.20 13.50
CA LEU A 69 -9.76 7.91 12.97
C LEU A 69 -8.69 6.87 13.30
N PRO A 70 -8.94 5.91 14.20
CA PRO A 70 -8.09 4.77 14.36
C PRO A 70 -8.26 3.79 13.18
N VAL A 71 -7.16 3.40 12.56
CA VAL A 71 -7.11 2.47 11.42
C VAL A 71 -6.32 1.23 11.86
N PRO A 72 -6.98 0.21 12.43
CA PRO A 72 -6.33 -1.06 12.70
C PRO A 72 -5.99 -1.73 11.36
N THR A 73 -4.79 -2.24 11.23
CA THR A 73 -4.31 -2.91 10.02
C THR A 73 -3.86 -4.31 10.36
N LEU A 74 -4.38 -5.30 9.64
CA LEU A 74 -3.86 -6.66 9.66
C LEU A 74 -2.82 -6.76 8.53
N ILE A 75 -1.59 -7.08 8.90
CA ILE A 75 -0.51 -7.26 7.93
C ILE A 75 -0.48 -8.75 7.57
N THR A 76 -0.66 -9.04 6.31
CA THR A 76 -0.56 -10.39 5.75
C THR A 76 0.38 -10.41 4.56
N GLU A 77 1.19 -9.34 4.42
CA GLU A 77 2.16 -9.21 3.34
C GLU A 77 3.27 -10.27 3.51
N PRO A 78 3.39 -11.18 2.54
CA PRO A 78 4.34 -12.29 2.66
C PRO A 78 5.80 -11.88 2.77
N ALA A 79 6.14 -10.67 2.31
CA ALA A 79 7.50 -10.16 2.42
C ALA A 79 7.91 -9.91 3.88
N VAL A 80 6.99 -9.41 4.72
CA VAL A 80 7.24 -9.04 6.12
C VAL A 80 6.54 -9.94 7.14
N GLY A 81 5.73 -10.92 6.66
CA GLY A 81 5.00 -11.87 7.50
C GLY A 81 3.69 -11.34 8.06
N TYR A 82 3.04 -12.16 8.91
CA TYR A 82 1.77 -11.80 9.56
C TYR A 82 2.01 -10.87 10.74
N GLY A 83 1.19 -9.82 10.85
CA GLY A 83 1.34 -8.84 11.91
C GLY A 83 0.12 -7.95 12.10
N LEU A 84 0.26 -7.01 13.02
CA LEU A 84 -0.75 -5.99 13.31
C LEU A 84 -0.12 -4.61 13.20
N GLY A 85 -0.92 -3.68 12.74
CA GLY A 85 -0.60 -2.26 12.72
C GLY A 85 -1.74 -1.42 13.28
N LEU A 86 -1.43 -0.20 13.65
CA LEU A 86 -2.38 0.82 14.02
C LEU A 86 -1.95 2.15 13.43
N GLY A 87 -2.85 2.76 12.66
CA GLY A 87 -2.76 4.15 12.22
C GLY A 87 -3.74 5.02 13.01
N LEU A 88 -3.37 6.26 13.25
CA LEU A 88 -4.23 7.31 13.79
C LEU A 88 -4.24 8.45 12.77
N LEU A 89 -5.38 8.72 12.17
CA LEU A 89 -5.54 9.76 11.15
C LEU A 89 -6.37 10.91 11.72
N TYR A 90 -5.80 12.09 11.75
CA TYR A 90 -6.50 13.34 12.09
C TYR A 90 -6.81 14.10 10.80
N PHE A 91 -8.09 14.47 10.63
CA PHE A 91 -8.57 15.23 9.48
C PHE A 91 -8.89 16.67 9.91
N SER A 92 -8.50 17.63 9.07
CA SER A 92 -8.94 19.00 9.21
C SER A 92 -9.33 19.56 7.83
N LEU A 93 -10.41 20.34 7.80
CA LEU A 93 -10.80 21.01 6.57
C LEU A 93 -9.84 22.17 6.29
N PRO A 94 -9.39 22.37 5.04
CA PRO A 94 -8.63 23.55 4.66
C PRO A 94 -9.47 24.80 4.93
N LYS A 95 -8.80 25.88 5.33
CA LYS A 95 -9.47 27.18 5.43
C LYS A 95 -9.84 27.64 4.03
N LYS A 96 -11.12 27.87 3.78
CA LYS A 96 -11.59 28.49 2.54
C LYS A 96 -11.04 29.91 2.44
N SER A 97 -10.54 30.29 1.27
CA SER A 97 -10.31 31.70 0.95
C SER A 97 -11.63 32.46 0.91
N ALA A 98 -11.61 33.75 1.20
CA ALA A 98 -12.82 34.60 1.14
C ALA A 98 -13.46 34.60 -0.28
N ASP A 99 -12.65 34.39 -1.31
CA ASP A 99 -13.05 34.38 -2.71
C ASP A 99 -13.28 32.98 -3.28
N ALA A 100 -13.16 31.91 -2.43
CA ALA A 100 -13.35 30.54 -2.90
C ALA A 100 -14.81 30.28 -3.26
N PRO A 101 -15.08 29.57 -4.38
CA PRO A 101 -16.42 29.10 -4.70
C PRO A 101 -17.00 28.27 -3.55
N ASP A 102 -18.32 28.39 -3.34
CA ASP A 102 -19.00 27.68 -2.22
C ASP A 102 -18.90 26.13 -2.35
N ASP A 103 -18.69 25.64 -3.58
CA ASP A 103 -18.53 24.23 -3.94
C ASP A 103 -17.07 23.77 -4.08
N SER A 104 -16.10 24.58 -3.60
CA SER A 104 -14.68 24.17 -3.57
C SER A 104 -14.51 22.82 -2.87
N LYS A 105 -13.99 21.84 -3.64
CA LYS A 105 -13.78 20.46 -3.21
C LYS A 105 -12.32 20.19 -2.83
N ALA A 106 -11.65 21.16 -2.24
CA ALA A 106 -10.28 20.98 -1.77
C ALA A 106 -10.20 19.75 -0.85
N PRO A 107 -9.21 18.86 -1.05
CA PRO A 107 -9.02 17.70 -0.17
C PRO A 107 -8.80 18.12 1.28
N PRO A 108 -9.26 17.33 2.27
CA PRO A 108 -8.96 17.61 3.68
C PRO A 108 -7.47 17.49 3.95
N ASN A 109 -6.97 18.28 4.87
CA ASN A 109 -5.64 18.08 5.43
C ASN A 109 -5.63 16.85 6.31
N ILE A 110 -4.57 16.04 6.24
CA ILE A 110 -4.46 14.77 6.95
C ILE A 110 -3.14 14.74 7.70
N THR A 111 -3.19 14.50 9.01
CA THR A 111 -2.00 14.16 9.80
C THR A 111 -2.14 12.72 10.26
N GLY A 112 -1.18 11.89 9.95
CA GLY A 112 -1.17 10.48 10.30
C GLY A 112 0.02 10.11 11.17
N LEU A 113 -0.22 9.30 12.21
CA LEU A 113 0.80 8.61 12.99
C LEU A 113 0.48 7.12 12.92
N GLY A 114 1.46 6.27 12.70
CA GLY A 114 1.20 4.85 12.67
C GLY A 114 2.43 4.00 12.97
N GLY A 115 2.16 2.72 13.25
CA GLY A 115 3.20 1.74 13.43
C GLY A 115 2.66 0.33 13.28
N PHE A 116 3.57 -0.62 13.09
CA PHE A 116 3.25 -2.04 12.95
C PHE A 116 4.35 -2.93 13.53
N ALA A 117 3.98 -4.18 13.80
CA ALA A 117 4.90 -5.25 14.14
C ALA A 117 4.38 -6.59 13.60
N THR A 118 5.30 -7.49 13.22
CA THR A 118 4.98 -8.79 12.63
C THR A 118 5.68 -9.94 13.38
N GLY A 119 5.19 -11.16 13.14
CA GLY A 119 5.76 -12.38 13.72
C GLY A 119 7.17 -12.71 13.19
N THR A 120 7.60 -12.14 12.08
CA THR A 120 8.97 -12.23 11.55
C THR A 120 9.92 -11.22 12.19
N HIS A 121 9.49 -10.50 13.23
CA HIS A 121 10.21 -9.41 13.89
C HIS A 121 10.40 -8.15 13.01
N SER A 122 9.66 -8.04 11.91
CA SER A 122 9.58 -6.77 11.16
C SER A 122 8.72 -5.78 11.93
N TRP A 123 9.14 -4.52 11.95
CA TRP A 123 8.40 -3.43 12.59
C TRP A 123 8.61 -2.11 11.84
N GLY A 124 7.72 -1.17 12.06
CA GLY A 124 7.86 0.18 11.53
C GLY A 124 7.00 1.16 12.31
N ALA A 125 7.43 2.43 12.33
CA ALA A 125 6.65 3.54 12.84
C ALA A 125 6.94 4.80 12.02
N GLY A 126 5.93 5.68 11.87
CA GLY A 126 6.10 6.88 11.08
C GLY A 126 5.00 7.91 11.26
N LEU A 127 5.28 9.08 10.75
CA LEU A 127 4.39 10.24 10.68
C LEU A 127 4.19 10.62 9.21
N MET A 128 2.98 11.04 8.86
CA MET A 128 2.68 11.70 7.59
C MET A 128 1.88 12.97 7.80
N HIS A 129 2.07 13.94 6.93
CA HIS A 129 1.27 15.14 6.88
C HIS A 129 1.00 15.51 5.42
N PHE A 130 -0.27 15.54 5.07
CA PHE A 130 -0.77 16.06 3.80
C PHE A 130 -1.52 17.36 4.08
N HIS A 131 -1.17 18.41 3.37
CA HIS A 131 -1.78 19.74 3.56
C HIS A 131 -2.03 20.42 2.22
N THR A 132 -3.14 21.14 2.14
CA THR A 132 -3.48 21.96 0.99
C THR A 132 -3.66 23.41 1.41
N TRP A 133 -3.14 24.34 0.59
CA TRP A 133 -3.31 25.78 0.77
C TRP A 133 -3.92 26.39 -0.50
N ASP A 134 -4.43 27.60 -0.34
CA ASP A 134 -4.91 28.45 -1.43
C ASP A 134 -5.90 27.70 -2.35
N ASP A 135 -6.98 27.17 -1.75
CA ASP A 135 -8.02 26.42 -2.45
C ASP A 135 -7.47 25.30 -3.34
N ASP A 136 -6.53 24.52 -2.78
CA ASP A 136 -5.86 23.42 -3.46
C ASP A 136 -4.89 23.84 -4.60
N HIS A 137 -4.41 25.10 -4.58
CA HIS A 137 -3.33 25.52 -5.49
C HIS A 137 -1.96 25.02 -5.05
N ILE A 138 -1.78 24.72 -3.78
CA ILE A 138 -0.54 24.18 -3.24
C ILE A 138 -0.87 22.91 -2.46
N ARG A 139 -0.18 21.81 -2.78
CA ARG A 139 -0.26 20.53 -2.08
C ARG A 139 1.10 20.18 -1.49
N TYR A 140 1.14 19.84 -0.22
CA TYR A 140 2.32 19.36 0.48
C TYR A 140 2.12 17.95 0.97
N LEU A 141 3.14 17.11 0.84
CA LEU A 141 3.23 15.80 1.46
C LEU A 141 4.57 15.66 2.17
N GLY A 142 4.52 15.48 3.48
CA GLY A 142 5.66 15.13 4.32
C GLY A 142 5.49 13.75 4.93
N VAL A 143 6.50 12.90 4.85
CA VAL A 143 6.53 11.58 5.50
C VAL A 143 7.88 11.42 6.18
N VAL A 144 7.89 10.90 7.40
CA VAL A 144 9.09 10.43 8.10
C VAL A 144 8.77 9.11 8.78
N GLY A 145 9.66 8.15 8.67
CA GLY A 145 9.46 6.84 9.28
C GLY A 145 10.77 6.11 9.56
N LYS A 146 10.68 5.15 10.47
CA LYS A 146 11.77 4.22 10.77
C LYS A 146 11.22 2.80 10.68
N VAL A 147 11.99 1.90 10.07
CA VAL A 147 11.64 0.50 9.86
C VAL A 147 12.79 -0.41 10.23
N GLY A 148 12.45 -1.60 10.73
CA GLY A 148 13.34 -2.74 10.85
C GLY A 148 12.63 -3.92 10.20
N LEU A 149 13.09 -4.37 9.03
CA LEU A 149 12.42 -5.36 8.21
C LEU A 149 13.24 -6.63 8.07
N HIS A 150 12.58 -7.78 8.14
CA HIS A 150 13.13 -9.08 7.80
C HIS A 150 12.50 -9.53 6.49
N LEU A 151 13.29 -9.54 5.44
CA LEU A 151 12.84 -9.70 4.06
C LEU A 151 13.57 -10.85 3.36
N ASN A 152 13.05 -11.26 2.20
CA ASN A 152 13.73 -12.18 1.29
C ASN A 152 14.05 -11.49 -0.03
N TYR A 153 15.30 -11.60 -0.45
CA TYR A 153 15.76 -11.19 -1.78
C TYR A 153 15.74 -12.37 -2.74
N TYR A 154 15.17 -12.21 -3.92
CA TYR A 154 14.98 -13.27 -4.91
C TYR A 154 15.82 -13.11 -6.20
N GLY A 155 16.65 -12.07 -6.29
CA GLY A 155 17.40 -11.71 -7.50
C GLY A 155 18.46 -12.72 -7.97
N ILE A 156 18.74 -13.80 -7.19
CA ILE A 156 19.71 -14.83 -7.55
C ILE A 156 19.01 -16.18 -7.65
N GLN A 157 18.91 -16.72 -8.87
CA GLN A 157 18.30 -18.02 -9.17
C GLN A 157 16.84 -18.16 -8.64
N ASN A 158 16.15 -17.06 -8.43
CA ASN A 158 14.80 -17.00 -7.86
C ASN A 158 14.66 -17.78 -6.53
N GLN A 159 15.75 -17.85 -5.73
CA GLN A 159 15.78 -18.48 -4.41
C GLN A 159 15.71 -17.40 -3.32
N PRO A 160 14.88 -17.59 -2.28
CA PRO A 160 14.77 -16.63 -1.18
C PRO A 160 16.10 -16.54 -0.41
N ARG A 161 16.58 -15.33 -0.21
CA ARG A 161 17.76 -14.98 0.58
C ARG A 161 17.34 -14.03 1.67
N ALA A 162 17.29 -14.54 2.91
CA ALA A 162 16.87 -13.73 4.05
C ALA A 162 17.87 -12.62 4.33
N TYR A 163 17.37 -11.41 4.57
CA TYR A 163 18.16 -10.26 4.99
C TYR A 163 17.35 -9.35 5.92
N GLN A 164 18.08 -8.60 6.74
CA GLN A 164 17.53 -7.54 7.56
C GLN A 164 17.80 -6.20 6.90
N LEU A 165 16.85 -5.29 7.03
CA LEU A 165 16.95 -3.91 6.58
C LEU A 165 16.47 -3.01 7.71
N ASP A 166 17.40 -2.26 8.30
CA ASP A 166 17.10 -1.20 9.25
C ASP A 166 17.22 0.14 8.51
N GLY A 167 16.16 0.97 8.55
CA GLY A 167 16.19 2.19 7.76
C GLY A 167 15.36 3.34 8.32
N ILE A 168 15.76 4.56 7.94
CA ILE A 168 14.99 5.79 8.15
C ILE A 168 14.62 6.34 6.78
N ALA A 169 13.33 6.63 6.59
CA ALA A 169 12.80 7.20 5.37
C ALA A 169 12.27 8.62 5.62
N VAL A 170 12.53 9.52 4.68
CA VAL A 170 11.95 10.87 4.64
C VAL A 170 11.49 11.14 3.22
N VAL A 171 10.25 11.62 3.06
CA VAL A 171 9.72 12.13 1.79
C VAL A 171 9.20 13.53 2.02
N GLN A 172 9.58 14.45 1.13
CA GLN A 172 9.08 15.83 1.11
C GLN A 172 8.67 16.17 -0.31
N GLN A 173 7.43 16.61 -0.50
CA GLN A 173 6.89 17.01 -1.79
C GLN A 173 6.08 18.28 -1.66
N VAL A 174 6.25 19.18 -2.61
CA VAL A 174 5.38 20.35 -2.76
C VAL A 174 4.95 20.40 -4.23
N LEU A 175 3.65 20.49 -4.48
CA LEU A 175 3.09 20.63 -5.81
C LEU A 175 2.32 21.92 -5.93
N PHE A 176 2.47 22.59 -7.05
CA PHE A 176 1.80 23.82 -7.40
C PHE A 176 0.85 23.58 -8.57
N ARG A 177 -0.41 24.03 -8.46
CA ARG A 177 -1.38 23.96 -9.54
C ARG A 177 -1.01 24.92 -10.66
N ILE A 178 -1.11 24.48 -11.90
CA ILE A 178 -0.87 25.30 -13.07
C ILE A 178 -2.17 26.07 -13.42
N GLY A 179 -2.24 27.33 -13.03
CA GLY A 179 -3.43 28.15 -13.19
C GLY A 179 -4.68 27.50 -12.59
N ASN A 180 -5.79 27.51 -13.30
CA ASN A 180 -7.05 26.86 -12.89
C ASN A 180 -7.22 25.46 -13.51
N SER A 181 -6.12 24.83 -13.94
CA SER A 181 -6.16 23.50 -14.53
C SER A 181 -6.19 22.40 -13.48
N HIS A 182 -6.22 21.14 -13.90
CA HIS A 182 -6.09 19.96 -13.06
C HIS A 182 -4.64 19.44 -12.98
N TRP A 183 -3.68 20.21 -13.49
CA TRP A 183 -2.28 19.88 -13.49
C TRP A 183 -1.57 20.50 -12.30
N TYR A 184 -0.72 19.69 -11.65
CA TYR A 184 0.17 20.11 -10.58
C TYR A 184 1.60 19.74 -10.96
N VAL A 185 2.55 20.57 -10.56
CA VAL A 185 3.98 20.32 -10.78
C VAL A 185 4.77 20.81 -9.58
N GLY A 186 5.82 20.09 -9.25
CA GLY A 186 6.70 20.54 -8.16
C GLY A 186 7.80 19.56 -7.79
N PRO A 187 8.67 19.97 -6.88
CA PRO A 187 9.79 19.17 -6.42
C PRO A 187 9.36 18.07 -5.45
N ARG A 188 10.10 16.94 -5.51
CA ARG A 188 10.10 15.89 -4.49
C ARG A 188 11.54 15.63 -4.04
N TYR A 189 11.73 15.42 -2.77
CA TYR A 189 12.95 14.90 -2.19
C TYR A 189 12.64 13.64 -1.39
N THR A 190 13.36 12.57 -1.66
CA THR A 190 13.26 11.29 -0.96
C THR A 190 14.62 10.92 -0.40
N PHE A 191 14.66 10.62 0.89
CA PHE A 191 15.83 10.13 1.59
C PHE A 191 15.53 8.80 2.26
N PHE A 192 16.41 7.84 2.07
CA PHE A 192 16.35 6.54 2.74
C PHE A 192 17.75 6.12 3.14
N ASP A 193 18.01 6.07 4.43
CA ASP A 193 19.26 5.56 5.00
C ASP A 193 19.01 4.14 5.46
N ALA A 194 19.68 3.17 4.85
CA ALA A 194 19.44 1.74 5.02
C ALA A 194 20.72 1.00 5.37
N ASP A 195 20.70 0.30 6.50
CA ASP A 195 21.67 -0.74 6.86
C ASP A 195 21.09 -2.10 6.47
N THR A 196 21.77 -2.82 5.58
CA THR A 196 21.32 -4.13 5.11
C THR A 196 22.29 -5.23 5.52
N ARG A 197 21.77 -6.32 6.12
CA ARG A 197 22.55 -7.48 6.59
C ARG A 197 21.91 -8.77 6.11
N PHE A 198 22.67 -9.58 5.43
CA PHE A 198 22.22 -10.92 5.02
C PHE A 198 22.44 -11.95 6.13
N ASP A 199 21.64 -13.01 6.17
CA ASP A 199 21.80 -14.12 7.09
C ASP A 199 23.20 -14.77 6.94
N ALA A 200 23.78 -15.20 8.05
CA ALA A 200 25.13 -15.82 8.11
C ALA A 200 25.28 -17.08 7.24
N SER A 201 24.17 -17.76 6.92
CA SER A 201 24.14 -18.93 6.03
C SER A 201 24.42 -18.61 4.56
N ILE A 202 24.46 -17.34 4.17
CA ILE A 202 24.59 -16.89 2.80
C ILE A 202 26.06 -16.84 2.38
N PRO A 203 26.43 -17.31 1.16
CA PRO A 203 27.82 -17.30 0.68
C PRO A 203 28.44 -15.91 0.70
N ALA A 204 29.73 -15.83 1.06
CA ALA A 204 30.48 -14.58 1.20
C ALA A 204 30.42 -13.66 -0.03
N GLY A 205 30.28 -14.22 -1.23
CA GLY A 205 30.12 -13.44 -2.47
C GLY A 205 28.83 -12.63 -2.55
N ILE A 206 27.80 -12.96 -1.76
CA ILE A 206 26.54 -12.20 -1.68
C ILE A 206 26.63 -11.14 -0.60
N ARG A 207 27.44 -11.35 0.45
CA ARG A 207 27.65 -10.37 1.52
C ARG A 207 28.30 -9.07 1.05
N GLN A 208 28.87 -9.05 -0.16
CA GLN A 208 29.33 -7.77 -0.76
C GLN A 208 28.19 -6.75 -0.96
N PHE A 209 26.93 -7.18 -0.87
CA PHE A 209 25.75 -6.30 -0.87
C PHE A 209 25.35 -5.79 0.53
N GLU A 210 26.01 -6.29 1.60
CA GLU A 210 25.90 -5.74 2.95
C GLU A 210 26.60 -4.39 2.98
N LYS A 211 25.84 -3.32 3.06
CA LYS A 211 26.38 -1.95 3.12
C LYS A 211 25.37 -1.01 3.77
N ASP A 212 25.91 -0.06 4.52
CA ASP A 212 25.18 1.16 4.82
C ASP A 212 25.02 1.95 3.52
N GLN A 213 23.79 2.01 3.03
CA GLN A 213 23.50 2.69 1.79
C GLN A 213 22.48 3.80 2.01
N ARG A 214 22.85 5.00 1.63
CA ARG A 214 21.94 6.13 1.60
C ARG A 214 21.47 6.36 0.18
N VAL A 215 20.15 6.36 0.00
CA VAL A 215 19.49 6.76 -1.23
C VAL A 215 18.87 8.13 -0.99
N ALA A 216 19.43 9.15 -1.60
CA ALA A 216 18.89 10.50 -1.57
C ALA A 216 18.59 10.94 -3.01
N LYS A 217 17.30 11.10 -3.31
CA LYS A 217 16.79 11.46 -4.62
C LYS A 217 16.14 12.84 -4.57
N GLY A 218 16.46 13.67 -5.54
CA GLY A 218 15.72 14.89 -5.84
C GLY A 218 15.10 14.79 -7.22
N GLY A 219 13.86 15.18 -7.34
CA GLY A 219 13.13 15.05 -8.59
C GLY A 219 12.01 16.04 -8.77
N VAL A 220 11.34 15.89 -9.89
CA VAL A 220 10.15 16.64 -10.25
C VAL A 220 8.98 15.67 -10.43
N VAL A 221 7.84 16.07 -9.89
CA VAL A 221 6.57 15.37 -10.02
C VAL A 221 5.62 16.22 -10.83
N VAL A 222 4.90 15.60 -11.74
CA VAL A 222 3.78 16.17 -12.49
C VAL A 222 2.55 15.32 -12.24
N ASP A 223 1.50 15.91 -11.66
CA ASP A 223 0.23 15.24 -11.41
C ASP A 223 -0.88 15.83 -12.28
N TYR A 224 -1.78 14.96 -12.71
CA TYR A 224 -3.08 15.32 -13.27
C TYR A 224 -4.18 14.66 -12.44
N ASP A 225 -5.09 15.45 -11.86
CA ASP A 225 -6.09 14.96 -10.90
C ASP A 225 -7.47 15.54 -11.16
N THR A 226 -8.38 14.71 -11.68
CA THR A 226 -9.79 15.03 -11.92
C THR A 226 -10.74 14.14 -11.14
N ARG A 227 -10.23 13.42 -10.10
CA ARG A 227 -11.06 12.55 -9.28
C ARG A 227 -12.17 13.33 -8.59
N ASP A 228 -13.35 12.74 -8.54
CA ASP A 228 -14.48 13.28 -7.77
C ASP A 228 -14.27 13.19 -6.26
N ASN A 229 -13.45 12.23 -5.80
CA ASN A 229 -13.05 12.07 -4.41
C ASN A 229 -11.64 11.46 -4.32
N MET A 230 -10.80 11.96 -3.39
CA MET A 230 -9.44 11.44 -3.27
C MET A 230 -9.36 10.07 -2.58
N PHE A 231 -10.32 9.72 -1.72
CA PHE A 231 -10.29 8.48 -0.94
C PHE A 231 -10.93 7.31 -1.67
N TYR A 232 -12.09 7.53 -2.30
CA TYR A 232 -12.85 6.47 -2.94
C TYR A 232 -13.53 6.98 -4.21
N PRO A 233 -12.75 7.21 -5.26
CA PRO A 233 -13.25 7.79 -6.50
C PRO A 233 -14.31 6.93 -7.17
N SER A 234 -15.29 7.59 -7.78
CA SER A 234 -16.31 6.97 -8.64
C SER A 234 -16.16 7.41 -10.08
N SER A 235 -15.49 8.53 -10.29
CA SER A 235 -15.20 9.07 -11.63
C SER A 235 -13.91 9.87 -11.64
N GLY A 236 -13.35 10.04 -12.82
CA GLY A 236 -12.18 10.87 -13.04
C GLY A 236 -10.89 10.10 -13.25
N THR A 237 -9.82 10.84 -13.41
CA THR A 237 -8.48 10.35 -13.71
C THR A 237 -7.49 10.88 -12.67
N TYR A 238 -6.56 10.04 -12.27
CA TYR A 238 -5.32 10.46 -11.63
C TYR A 238 -4.14 9.93 -12.44
N ALA A 239 -3.22 10.81 -12.79
CA ALA A 239 -1.97 10.43 -13.43
C ALA A 239 -0.80 11.15 -12.76
N GLU A 240 0.29 10.44 -12.53
CA GLU A 240 1.53 10.97 -11.95
C GLU A 240 2.71 10.57 -12.81
N LEU A 241 3.56 11.53 -13.11
CA LEU A 241 4.88 11.33 -13.69
C LEU A 241 5.93 11.85 -12.71
N GLU A 242 6.91 11.04 -12.39
CA GLU A 242 8.02 11.36 -11.49
C GLU A 242 9.34 11.09 -12.19
N ALA A 243 10.27 12.03 -12.10
CA ALA A 243 11.63 11.89 -12.61
C ALA A 243 12.63 12.30 -11.52
N ASP A 244 13.40 11.33 -11.04
CA ASP A 244 14.30 11.46 -9.92
C ASP A 244 15.76 11.25 -10.31
N LEU A 245 16.65 11.95 -9.64
CA LEU A 245 18.09 11.78 -9.69
C LEU A 245 18.66 11.53 -8.30
N ALA A 246 19.33 10.39 -8.10
CA ALA A 246 20.12 10.11 -6.92
C ALA A 246 21.59 10.47 -7.18
N ARG A 247 22.18 11.35 -6.37
CA ARG A 247 23.55 11.86 -6.53
C ARG A 247 24.18 12.15 -5.16
N GLY A 248 25.52 12.09 -5.10
CA GLY A 248 26.27 12.41 -3.90
C GLY A 248 26.01 13.83 -3.36
N GLY A 249 25.79 14.82 -4.23
CA GLY A 249 25.42 16.19 -3.85
C GLY A 249 24.05 16.31 -3.15
N LEU A 250 23.18 15.32 -3.28
CA LEU A 250 21.90 15.22 -2.56
C LEU A 250 22.02 14.40 -1.28
N GLY A 251 23.17 13.78 -1.00
CA GLY A 251 23.40 12.90 0.14
C GLY A 251 23.34 11.40 -0.17
N SER A 252 23.17 11.01 -1.46
CA SER A 252 23.14 9.61 -1.87
C SER A 252 24.55 9.00 -1.90
N SER A 253 24.68 7.75 -1.44
CA SER A 253 25.91 6.96 -1.58
C SER A 253 26.06 6.32 -2.96
N THR A 254 24.99 6.32 -3.75
CA THR A 254 24.94 5.74 -5.10
C THR A 254 24.40 6.75 -6.12
N ASN A 255 24.75 6.55 -7.40
CA ASN A 255 24.30 7.42 -8.48
C ASN A 255 23.41 6.64 -9.43
N PHE A 256 22.16 7.06 -9.55
CA PHE A 256 21.19 6.50 -10.48
C PHE A 256 20.10 7.53 -10.83
N GLN A 257 19.29 7.21 -11.78
CA GLN A 257 18.08 7.95 -12.14
C GLN A 257 16.91 6.99 -12.20
N GLU A 258 15.73 7.51 -11.89
CA GLU A 258 14.47 6.75 -11.88
C GLU A 258 13.36 7.59 -12.52
N GLN A 259 12.56 6.98 -13.34
CA GLN A 259 11.34 7.55 -13.90
C GLN A 259 10.18 6.64 -13.55
N THR A 260 9.12 7.19 -13.00
CA THR A 260 7.90 6.46 -12.67
C THR A 260 6.70 7.13 -13.32
N ALA A 261 5.84 6.33 -13.91
CA ALA A 261 4.53 6.79 -14.38
C ALA A 261 3.44 5.93 -13.76
N ARG A 262 2.39 6.58 -13.24
CA ARG A 262 1.19 5.94 -12.67
C ARG A 262 -0.05 6.56 -13.30
N GLY A 263 -1.01 5.73 -13.63
CA GLY A 263 -2.28 6.19 -14.18
C GLY A 263 -3.43 5.38 -13.62
N TYR A 264 -4.45 6.09 -13.12
CA TYR A 264 -5.66 5.51 -12.57
C TYR A 264 -6.87 6.18 -13.20
N GLN A 265 -7.83 5.37 -13.65
CA GLN A 265 -9.05 5.85 -14.28
C GLN A 265 -10.25 5.21 -13.60
N TRP A 266 -11.23 6.01 -13.19
CA TRP A 266 -12.50 5.52 -12.68
C TRP A 266 -13.61 5.92 -13.67
N ILE A 267 -14.38 4.90 -14.10
CA ILE A 267 -15.41 5.02 -15.12
C ILE A 267 -16.73 4.57 -14.52
N PRO A 268 -17.69 5.48 -14.29
CA PRO A 268 -19.03 5.09 -13.86
C PRO A 268 -19.76 4.39 -15.02
N LEU A 269 -19.94 3.08 -14.91
CA LEU A 269 -20.69 2.30 -15.92
C LEU A 269 -22.19 2.46 -15.74
N SER A 270 -22.64 2.69 -14.51
CA SER A 270 -24.02 3.01 -14.14
C SER A 270 -24.05 3.69 -12.77
N LYS A 271 -25.25 3.99 -12.24
CA LYS A 271 -25.41 4.52 -10.87
C LYS A 271 -24.83 3.60 -9.79
N SER A 272 -24.76 2.30 -10.05
CA SER A 272 -24.32 1.30 -9.08
C SER A 272 -22.98 0.63 -9.44
N TRP A 273 -22.47 0.83 -10.65
CA TRP A 273 -21.27 0.13 -11.11
C TRP A 273 -20.18 1.10 -11.51
N VAL A 274 -18.97 0.88 -11.02
CA VAL A 274 -17.77 1.65 -11.36
C VAL A 274 -16.68 0.68 -11.81
N LEU A 275 -16.05 0.96 -12.93
CA LEU A 275 -14.85 0.28 -13.40
C LEU A 275 -13.65 1.15 -13.06
N GLY A 276 -12.71 0.61 -12.30
CA GLY A 276 -11.39 1.18 -12.07
C GLY A 276 -10.35 0.49 -12.95
N LEU A 277 -9.45 1.28 -13.52
CA LEU A 277 -8.29 0.80 -14.28
C LEU A 277 -7.03 1.44 -13.72
N ARG A 278 -5.97 0.64 -13.59
CA ARG A 278 -4.66 1.08 -13.11
C ARG A 278 -3.56 0.58 -14.03
N ALA A 279 -2.60 1.45 -14.32
CA ALA A 279 -1.33 1.08 -14.97
C ALA A 279 -0.18 1.85 -14.32
N ASP A 280 0.87 1.13 -13.93
CA ASP A 280 2.07 1.71 -13.35
C ASP A 280 3.30 1.18 -14.10
N THR A 281 4.29 2.03 -14.29
CA THR A 281 5.59 1.64 -14.82
C THR A 281 6.70 2.39 -14.12
N GLY A 282 7.86 1.75 -13.97
CA GLY A 282 9.07 2.33 -13.42
C GLY A 282 10.27 1.90 -14.24
N PHE A 283 11.18 2.84 -14.46
CA PHE A 283 12.45 2.64 -15.16
C PHE A 283 13.58 3.20 -14.32
N SER A 284 14.64 2.43 -14.14
CA SER A 284 15.82 2.88 -13.42
C SER A 284 17.08 2.59 -14.19
N GLN A 285 18.07 3.50 -14.08
CA GLN A 285 19.35 3.39 -14.74
C GLN A 285 20.47 3.86 -13.79
N GLY A 286 21.61 3.15 -13.80
CA GLY A 286 22.76 3.43 -12.95
C GLY A 286 22.91 2.43 -11.82
N ASN A 287 23.58 2.83 -10.74
CA ASN A 287 23.89 1.95 -9.60
C ASN A 287 22.77 1.99 -8.56
N ILE A 288 21.63 1.42 -8.89
CA ILE A 288 20.49 1.34 -7.96
C ILE A 288 20.72 0.22 -6.93
N PRO A 289 20.55 0.48 -5.63
CA PRO A 289 20.57 -0.58 -4.62
C PRO A 289 19.46 -1.60 -4.86
N PHE A 290 19.71 -2.87 -4.57
CA PHE A 290 18.73 -3.95 -4.82
C PHE A 290 17.40 -3.73 -4.12
N PHE A 291 17.41 -3.16 -2.91
CA PHE A 291 16.18 -2.87 -2.13
C PHE A 291 15.41 -1.65 -2.64
N ALA A 292 16.00 -0.85 -3.54
CA ALA A 292 15.37 0.33 -4.15
C ALA A 292 14.95 0.09 -5.61
N GLN A 293 15.15 -1.12 -6.14
CA GLN A 293 14.74 -1.46 -7.50
C GLN A 293 13.21 -1.39 -7.67
N PRO A 294 12.73 -0.98 -8.85
CA PRO A 294 11.32 -1.10 -9.21
C PRO A 294 10.79 -2.53 -9.03
N TYR A 295 9.55 -2.66 -8.56
CA TYR A 295 8.92 -3.95 -8.31
C TYR A 295 7.46 -3.95 -8.75
N VAL A 296 6.92 -5.15 -8.98
CA VAL A 296 5.50 -5.35 -9.30
C VAL A 296 4.69 -5.24 -8.02
N SER A 297 3.89 -4.18 -7.92
CA SER A 297 2.97 -3.96 -6.79
C SER A 297 1.54 -4.32 -7.19
N LEU A 298 1.09 -5.51 -6.79
CA LEU A 298 -0.25 -6.05 -7.00
C LEU A 298 -0.79 -6.68 -5.73
N ARG A 299 -2.07 -6.51 -5.47
CA ARG A 299 -2.73 -7.22 -4.36
C ARG A 299 -2.57 -8.74 -4.51
N GLY A 300 -2.07 -9.42 -3.46
CA GLY A 300 -1.79 -10.86 -3.45
C GLY A 300 -0.40 -11.24 -3.96
N VAL A 301 0.40 -10.29 -4.44
CA VAL A 301 1.77 -10.51 -4.90
C VAL A 301 2.73 -9.89 -3.90
N SER A 302 3.77 -10.62 -3.48
CA SER A 302 4.82 -10.07 -2.62
C SER A 302 5.67 -9.06 -3.36
N ASP A 303 5.77 -7.86 -2.85
CA ASP A 303 6.53 -6.75 -3.44
C ASP A 303 8.02 -7.10 -3.64
N ALA A 304 8.60 -7.93 -2.76
CA ALA A 304 10.01 -8.33 -2.84
C ALA A 304 10.30 -9.42 -3.89
N LYS A 305 9.27 -10.05 -4.49
CA LYS A 305 9.46 -11.26 -5.33
C LYS A 305 9.74 -10.94 -6.79
N PHE A 306 9.14 -9.90 -7.33
CA PHE A 306 9.25 -9.51 -8.74
C PHE A 306 9.85 -8.13 -8.83
N GLN A 307 11.17 -8.07 -8.81
CA GLN A 307 12.00 -6.86 -8.77
C GLN A 307 13.05 -6.89 -9.88
N ASP A 308 13.24 -5.79 -10.60
CA ASP A 308 14.33 -5.57 -11.57
C ASP A 308 14.49 -4.07 -11.82
N SER A 309 15.37 -3.67 -12.73
CA SER A 309 15.60 -2.26 -13.08
C SER A 309 14.37 -1.58 -13.72
N ASN A 310 13.45 -2.33 -14.28
CA ASN A 310 12.19 -1.83 -14.83
C ASN A 310 11.01 -2.68 -14.36
N GLN A 311 9.83 -2.07 -14.28
CA GLN A 311 8.58 -2.77 -14.00
C GLN A 311 7.44 -2.22 -14.85
N LEU A 312 6.44 -3.07 -15.10
CA LEU A 312 5.15 -2.73 -15.68
C LEU A 312 4.07 -3.50 -14.94
N THR A 313 3.02 -2.81 -14.50
CA THR A 313 1.90 -3.39 -13.77
C THR A 313 0.60 -2.82 -14.30
N ALA A 314 -0.41 -3.67 -14.47
CA ALA A 314 -1.77 -3.25 -14.79
C ALA A 314 -2.77 -4.02 -13.91
N GLU A 315 -3.81 -3.33 -13.46
CA GLU A 315 -4.88 -3.89 -12.62
C GLU A 315 -6.22 -3.30 -13.02
N ALA A 316 -7.28 -4.11 -12.99
CA ALA A 316 -8.66 -3.67 -13.15
C ALA A 316 -9.48 -4.04 -11.92
N GLU A 317 -10.41 -3.18 -11.54
CA GLU A 317 -11.34 -3.38 -10.44
C GLU A 317 -12.76 -3.06 -10.89
N ILE A 318 -13.68 -3.98 -10.68
CA ILE A 318 -15.11 -3.73 -10.86
C ILE A 318 -15.77 -3.61 -9.50
N ARG A 319 -16.44 -2.51 -9.26
CA ARG A 319 -17.12 -2.19 -8.00
C ARG A 319 -18.62 -2.10 -8.21
N TRP A 320 -19.37 -2.81 -7.37
CA TRP A 320 -20.82 -2.74 -7.27
C TRP A 320 -21.23 -2.08 -5.96
N ASN A 321 -21.84 -0.91 -6.05
CA ASN A 321 -22.46 -0.22 -4.93
C ASN A 321 -23.81 -0.86 -4.65
N VAL A 322 -23.85 -1.83 -3.75
CA VAL A 322 -25.05 -2.62 -3.38
C VAL A 322 -26.10 -1.74 -2.69
N THR A 323 -25.62 -0.84 -1.84
CA THR A 323 -26.40 0.19 -1.15
C THR A 323 -25.61 1.51 -1.17
N PRO A 324 -26.19 2.64 -0.74
CA PRO A 324 -25.42 3.88 -0.57
C PRO A 324 -24.20 3.77 0.36
N ARG A 325 -24.19 2.77 1.26
CA ARG A 325 -23.12 2.57 2.25
C ARG A 325 -22.21 1.40 1.96
N TRP A 326 -22.70 0.36 1.27
CA TRP A 326 -21.94 -0.86 1.05
C TRP A 326 -21.61 -1.06 -0.41
N SER A 327 -20.37 -1.38 -0.67
CA SER A 327 -19.87 -1.79 -1.98
C SER A 327 -19.18 -3.13 -1.89
N VAL A 328 -19.30 -3.93 -2.93
CA VAL A 328 -18.55 -5.16 -3.16
C VAL A 328 -17.72 -4.96 -4.42
N LEU A 329 -16.51 -5.49 -4.43
CA LEU A 329 -15.60 -5.33 -5.56
C LEU A 329 -14.89 -6.64 -5.90
N GLY A 330 -14.54 -6.78 -7.18
CA GLY A 330 -13.65 -7.81 -7.68
C GLY A 330 -12.52 -7.15 -8.46
N PHE A 331 -11.32 -7.69 -8.36
CA PHE A 331 -10.16 -7.12 -9.02
C PHE A 331 -9.22 -8.20 -9.56
N GLY A 332 -8.41 -7.81 -10.53
CA GLY A 332 -7.37 -8.66 -11.09
C GLY A 332 -6.36 -7.86 -11.87
N GLY A 333 -5.11 -8.31 -11.82
CA GLY A 333 -4.01 -7.63 -12.48
C GLY A 333 -2.86 -8.55 -12.82
N ALA A 334 -1.95 -8.01 -13.61
CA ALA A 334 -0.72 -8.66 -14.01
C ALA A 334 0.43 -7.64 -14.04
N GLY A 335 1.65 -8.14 -13.84
CA GLY A 335 2.85 -7.32 -13.93
C GLY A 335 4.11 -8.12 -14.24
N LYS A 336 5.13 -7.41 -14.70
CA LYS A 336 6.47 -7.94 -14.95
C LYS A 336 7.52 -6.98 -14.42
N ALA A 337 8.59 -7.53 -13.84
CA ALA A 337 9.84 -6.82 -13.59
C ALA A 337 10.90 -7.36 -14.54
N TYR A 338 11.63 -6.48 -15.21
CA TYR A 338 12.55 -6.84 -16.29
C TYR A 338 13.70 -5.82 -16.42
N GLY A 339 14.73 -6.19 -17.15
CA GLY A 339 15.81 -5.30 -17.55
C GLY A 339 17.21 -5.84 -17.25
N HIS A 340 17.62 -5.91 -15.99
CA HIS A 340 18.96 -6.36 -15.63
C HIS A 340 19.05 -7.89 -15.47
N LEU A 341 18.07 -8.50 -14.82
CA LEU A 341 18.03 -9.94 -14.56
C LEU A 341 17.38 -10.73 -15.70
N HIS A 342 16.32 -10.19 -16.29
CA HIS A 342 15.53 -10.84 -17.32
C HIS A 342 15.17 -9.86 -18.44
N SER A 343 15.17 -10.33 -19.69
CA SER A 343 14.53 -9.58 -20.78
C SER A 343 13.01 -9.50 -20.55
N PHE A 344 12.30 -8.58 -21.20
CA PHE A 344 10.84 -8.48 -21.08
C PHE A 344 10.12 -9.77 -21.49
N SER A 345 10.64 -10.49 -22.53
CA SER A 345 10.07 -11.78 -22.98
C SER A 345 10.24 -12.88 -21.93
N ASP A 346 11.38 -12.93 -21.25
CA ASP A 346 11.76 -14.02 -20.35
C ASP A 346 11.36 -13.77 -18.90
N ALA A 347 11.04 -12.51 -18.56
CA ALA A 347 10.62 -12.12 -17.23
C ALA A 347 9.33 -12.85 -16.83
N PRO A 348 9.29 -13.47 -15.63
CA PRO A 348 8.08 -14.11 -15.13
C PRO A 348 6.97 -13.09 -14.94
N THR A 349 5.75 -13.48 -15.34
CA THR A 349 4.56 -12.65 -15.12
C THR A 349 3.96 -12.93 -13.74
N ALA A 350 3.83 -11.91 -12.93
CA ALA A 350 3.07 -11.96 -11.69
C ALA A 350 1.58 -11.74 -11.99
N PHE A 351 0.71 -12.50 -11.34
CA PHE A 351 -0.75 -12.32 -11.40
C PHE A 351 -1.30 -12.19 -9.99
N GLY A 352 -2.24 -11.27 -9.81
CA GLY A 352 -2.99 -11.14 -8.56
C GLY A 352 -4.46 -10.91 -8.87
N PHE A 353 -5.35 -11.53 -8.10
CA PHE A 353 -6.79 -11.32 -8.23
C PHE A 353 -7.48 -11.55 -6.89
N GLY A 354 -8.68 -11.03 -6.75
CA GLY A 354 -9.40 -11.14 -5.51
C GLY A 354 -10.75 -10.45 -5.50
N THR A 355 -11.27 -10.34 -4.29
CA THR A 355 -12.55 -9.68 -4.02
C THR A 355 -12.47 -8.93 -2.69
N GLY A 356 -13.37 -8.00 -2.49
CA GLY A 356 -13.45 -7.26 -1.25
C GLY A 356 -14.79 -6.57 -1.07
N PHE A 357 -14.92 -5.89 0.06
CA PHE A 357 -16.06 -5.04 0.34
C PHE A 357 -15.61 -3.73 0.98
N ARG A 358 -16.45 -2.70 0.86
CA ARG A 358 -16.25 -1.40 1.50
C ARG A 358 -17.53 -0.94 2.18
N TYR A 359 -17.35 -0.30 3.31
CA TYR A 359 -18.37 0.47 4.00
C TYR A 359 -18.01 1.94 3.98
N LEU A 360 -18.93 2.82 3.59
CA LEU A 360 -18.75 4.27 3.60
C LEU A 360 -18.82 4.77 5.04
N LEU A 361 -17.65 4.89 5.65
CA LEU A 361 -17.47 5.16 7.08
C LEU A 361 -17.70 6.64 7.44
N ALA A 362 -17.32 7.55 6.54
CA ALA A 362 -17.52 8.97 6.69
C ALA A 362 -18.01 9.58 5.37
N ARG A 363 -19.33 9.72 5.22
CA ARG A 363 -19.96 10.13 3.96
C ARG A 363 -19.51 11.51 3.48
N LYS A 364 -19.44 12.50 4.38
CA LYS A 364 -19.02 13.85 4.03
C LYS A 364 -17.57 13.98 3.53
N LEU A 365 -16.73 13.00 3.87
CA LEU A 365 -15.34 12.93 3.42
C LEU A 365 -15.15 11.93 2.28
N GLY A 366 -16.14 11.06 2.02
CA GLY A 366 -16.00 9.94 1.08
C GLY A 366 -15.04 8.87 1.56
N VAL A 367 -14.78 8.77 2.87
CA VAL A 367 -13.87 7.78 3.45
C VAL A 367 -14.58 6.46 3.61
N THR A 368 -14.07 5.43 2.94
CA THR A 368 -14.53 4.05 3.09
C THR A 368 -13.52 3.24 3.87
N MET A 369 -13.98 2.16 4.49
CA MET A 369 -13.14 1.13 5.11
C MET A 369 -13.67 -0.25 4.74
N GLY A 370 -12.78 -1.22 4.57
CA GLY A 370 -13.18 -2.57 4.22
C GLY A 370 -12.03 -3.55 4.20
N ILE A 371 -12.29 -4.72 3.61
CA ILE A 371 -11.34 -5.82 3.56
C ILE A 371 -11.27 -6.34 2.12
N ASP A 372 -10.04 -6.60 1.67
CA ASP A 372 -9.76 -7.33 0.44
C ASP A 372 -9.13 -8.68 0.78
N VAL A 373 -9.54 -9.70 0.04
CA VAL A 373 -8.90 -11.01 -0.01
C VAL A 373 -8.32 -11.19 -1.39
N ALA A 374 -7.03 -11.43 -1.47
CA ALA A 374 -6.31 -11.55 -2.72
C ALA A 374 -5.56 -12.87 -2.79
N HIS A 375 -5.47 -13.40 -4.01
CA HIS A 375 -4.66 -14.56 -4.36
C HIS A 375 -3.60 -14.16 -5.39
N GLY A 376 -2.37 -14.60 -5.15
CA GLY A 376 -1.24 -14.40 -6.05
C GLY A 376 -0.35 -15.64 -6.11
N PRO A 377 0.83 -15.56 -6.75
CA PRO A 377 1.70 -16.71 -6.98
C PRO A 377 2.17 -17.39 -5.68
N GLY A 378 1.44 -18.46 -5.27
CA GLY A 378 1.77 -19.30 -4.13
C GLY A 378 1.34 -18.75 -2.77
N GLN A 379 0.43 -17.78 -2.72
CA GLN A 379 0.01 -17.13 -1.47
C GLN A 379 -1.37 -16.51 -1.53
N ASN A 380 -1.96 -16.32 -0.33
CA ASN A 380 -3.16 -15.52 -0.12
C ASN A 380 -2.80 -14.36 0.81
N ALA A 381 -3.42 -13.21 0.60
CA ALA A 381 -3.24 -12.04 1.42
C ALA A 381 -4.59 -11.41 1.78
N PHE A 382 -4.64 -10.78 2.95
CA PHE A 382 -5.77 -10.01 3.44
C PHE A 382 -5.32 -8.58 3.66
N TYR A 383 -6.11 -7.61 3.21
CA TYR A 383 -5.83 -6.21 3.39
C TYR A 383 -7.00 -5.51 4.08
N VAL A 384 -6.73 -4.78 5.14
CA VAL A 384 -7.66 -3.77 5.65
C VAL A 384 -7.41 -2.51 4.84
N GLN A 385 -8.43 -2.06 4.11
CA GLN A 385 -8.34 -0.89 3.23
C GLN A 385 -9.10 0.28 3.81
N VAL A 386 -8.48 1.46 3.77
CA VAL A 386 -9.15 2.74 3.99
C VAL A 386 -9.08 3.52 2.68
N GLY A 387 -10.24 3.79 2.12
CA GLY A 387 -10.33 4.37 0.79
C GLY A 387 -10.13 3.36 -0.35
N SER A 388 -9.60 3.85 -1.46
CA SER A 388 -9.19 3.04 -2.61
C SER A 388 -7.92 2.24 -2.30
N ALA A 389 -7.78 1.05 -2.88
CA ALA A 389 -6.54 0.28 -2.82
C ALA A 389 -5.41 0.93 -3.64
N TRP A 390 -5.76 1.84 -4.53
CA TRP A 390 -4.83 2.60 -5.36
C TRP A 390 -4.75 4.03 -4.82
N ARG A 391 -3.70 4.31 -4.02
CA ARG A 391 -3.33 5.62 -3.48
C ARG A 391 -4.48 6.43 -2.84
#